data_f7c87f723d20808adbfc309f77e777ee
#
_entry.id   f7c87f723d20808adbfc309f77e777ee
#
_cell.length_a   1.000
_cell.length_b   1.000
_cell.length_c   1.000
_cell.angle_alpha   90.00
_cell.angle_beta   90.00
_cell.angle_gamma   90.00
#
_symmetry.space_group_name_H-M   'P 1'
#
loop_
_entity.id
_entity.type
_entity.pdbx_description
1 polymer ?
#
loop_
_entity_poly.entity_id
_entity_poly.type
_entity_poly.pdbx_seq_one_letter_code
_entity_poly.pdbx_strand_id
1 'polypeptide(L)'
;MFQCLKRVTYRVSDIEKAKNWYRTILDTEPTFDSPFAVVFPIGDSGLVLTPNANSPSNSDDTVVAYWGIDDIDFAYKKLLQFGAAPHTEIQSVFGTRVATVLDPFGNILGIITTNVDAKKRSVEQQPSETALGAVFLRTLASIDERGEIQGNDTIAEIFLTESQRIRLKDPAVRKWVMKNPPGMYEYLIARTAFFDDIVEQALRENIPQIVFLGAGYDSRPYRFKDLIKETSIFELDIHTTQQRKKELLHQANISLPEQLIFVSINFNKDTLSDVLFQAGYDKNQKSLFIWEGVTYYLPARVVDDTLNFIRSKSPSGSTICFDYSSRWPEMLDSFGVRELMEFMKRNHPGEPTQFGIEKGEIVSFLSDRGYKIIDHLEALDMERLYLTLRGGSSVGKVPALLCFVRAAVLD
;
A
#
# COMPACT_ATOMS: atom_id res chain seq x y z
N MET A 1 19.92 13.19 21.70
CA MET A 1 19.27 12.00 21.13
C MET A 1 17.80 11.93 21.60
N PHE A 2 17.53 11.72 22.90
CA PHE A 2 16.17 11.79 23.43
C PHE A 2 15.74 13.24 23.67
N GLN A 3 14.50 13.57 23.26
CA GLN A 3 13.97 14.93 23.41
C GLN A 3 12.88 15.00 24.48
N CYS A 4 11.97 14.04 24.48
CA CYS A 4 10.85 13.99 25.43
C CYS A 4 10.26 12.58 25.48
N LEU A 5 9.48 12.31 26.52
CA LEU A 5 8.61 11.13 26.56
C LEU A 5 7.38 11.42 25.69
N LYS A 6 7.18 10.62 24.63
CA LYS A 6 6.08 10.84 23.67
C LYS A 6 4.92 9.88 23.86
N ARG A 7 5.18 8.69 24.37
CA ARG A 7 4.15 7.67 24.46
C ARG A 7 4.43 6.72 25.62
N VAL A 8 3.37 6.32 26.29
CA VAL A 8 3.38 5.19 27.23
C VAL A 8 2.43 4.14 26.68
N THR A 9 2.86 2.90 26.61
CA THR A 9 2.03 1.78 26.16
C THR A 9 1.76 0.86 27.35
N TYR A 10 0.47 0.66 27.66
CA TYR A 10 0.02 -0.32 28.63
C TYR A 10 -0.53 -1.55 27.93
N ARG A 11 -0.11 -2.71 28.39
CA ARG A 11 -0.74 -3.97 28.00
C ARG A 11 -1.90 -4.26 28.93
N VAL A 12 -3.04 -4.62 28.35
CA VAL A 12 -4.28 -4.84 29.10
C VAL A 12 -4.90 -6.18 28.71
N SER A 13 -5.50 -6.85 29.69
CA SER A 13 -6.16 -8.14 29.47
C SER A 13 -7.49 -8.01 28.71
N ASP A 14 -8.17 -6.86 28.86
CA ASP A 14 -9.44 -6.55 28.21
C ASP A 14 -9.39 -5.10 27.71
N ILE A 15 -9.20 -4.97 26.39
CA ILE A 15 -9.00 -3.65 25.76
C ILE A 15 -10.27 -2.79 25.80
N GLU A 16 -11.46 -3.41 25.72
CA GLU A 16 -12.73 -2.68 25.77
C GLU A 16 -13.02 -2.13 27.16
N LYS A 17 -12.78 -2.92 28.20
CA LYS A 17 -12.93 -2.44 29.58
C LYS A 17 -11.90 -1.35 29.88
N ALA A 18 -10.66 -1.54 29.49
CA ALA A 18 -9.61 -0.55 29.68
C ALA A 18 -9.93 0.75 28.91
N LYS A 19 -10.36 0.67 27.65
CA LYS A 19 -10.78 1.82 26.86
C LYS A 19 -11.87 2.63 27.60
N ASN A 20 -12.93 1.97 28.04
CA ASN A 20 -14.04 2.63 28.72
C ASN A 20 -13.59 3.30 30.04
N TRP A 21 -12.71 2.64 30.79
CA TRP A 21 -12.16 3.19 32.02
C TRP A 21 -11.28 4.42 31.74
N TYR A 22 -10.32 4.32 30.80
CA TYR A 22 -9.43 5.44 30.45
C TYR A 22 -10.21 6.61 29.81
N ARG A 23 -11.21 6.35 28.98
CA ARG A 23 -12.10 7.39 28.44
C ARG A 23 -12.77 8.20 29.58
N THR A 24 -13.23 7.51 30.62
CA THR A 24 -13.88 8.17 31.76
C THR A 24 -12.89 8.99 32.56
N ILE A 25 -11.70 8.47 32.89
CA ILE A 25 -10.76 9.20 33.77
C ILE A 25 -9.99 10.31 33.06
N LEU A 26 -9.77 10.17 31.73
CA LEU A 26 -9.09 11.18 30.91
C LEU A 26 -10.06 12.22 30.36
N ASP A 27 -11.37 11.99 30.48
CA ASP A 27 -12.44 12.82 29.88
C ASP A 27 -12.14 13.12 28.38
N THR A 28 -11.71 12.11 27.66
CA THR A 28 -11.20 12.26 26.29
C THR A 28 -11.53 11.03 25.46
N GLU A 29 -12.00 11.26 24.23
CA GLU A 29 -12.21 10.18 23.27
C GLU A 29 -10.88 9.73 22.66
N PRO A 30 -10.71 8.43 22.36
CA PRO A 30 -9.51 7.93 21.71
C PRO A 30 -9.40 8.48 20.28
N THR A 31 -8.19 8.86 19.89
CA THR A 31 -7.88 9.26 18.50
C THR A 31 -7.72 8.08 17.57
N PHE A 32 -7.52 6.89 18.13
CA PHE A 32 -7.53 5.62 17.42
C PHE A 32 -8.19 4.56 18.30
N ASP A 33 -9.09 3.76 17.72
CA ASP A 33 -9.84 2.71 18.40
C ASP A 33 -9.91 1.46 17.52
N SER A 34 -9.33 0.38 18.01
CA SER A 34 -9.31 -0.91 17.33
C SER A 34 -9.16 -2.07 18.33
N PRO A 35 -9.47 -3.31 17.96
CA PRO A 35 -9.29 -4.48 18.83
C PRO A 35 -7.85 -4.75 19.26
N PHE A 36 -6.87 -4.15 18.61
CA PHE A 36 -5.43 -4.38 18.86
C PHE A 36 -4.70 -3.16 19.40
N ALA A 37 -5.31 -1.99 19.37
CA ALA A 37 -4.75 -0.78 19.98
C ALA A 37 -5.83 0.28 20.17
N VAL A 38 -5.75 0.99 21.29
CA VAL A 38 -6.54 2.21 21.55
C VAL A 38 -5.56 3.31 21.93
N VAL A 39 -5.69 4.50 21.33
CA VAL A 39 -4.77 5.63 21.56
C VAL A 39 -5.54 6.81 22.11
N PHE A 40 -5.17 7.26 23.31
CA PHE A 40 -5.66 8.49 23.92
C PHE A 40 -4.62 9.60 23.80
N PRO A 41 -5.00 10.81 23.36
CA PRO A 41 -4.11 11.95 23.37
C PRO A 41 -3.96 12.48 24.81
N ILE A 42 -2.72 12.80 25.23
CA ILE A 42 -2.42 13.42 26.52
C ILE A 42 -1.42 14.56 26.27
N GLY A 43 -1.91 15.78 26.08
CA GLY A 43 -1.10 16.91 25.66
C GLY A 43 -0.32 16.57 24.39
N ASP A 44 0.99 16.79 24.38
CA ASP A 44 1.88 16.41 23.26
C ASP A 44 2.31 14.94 23.26
N SER A 45 1.74 14.14 24.16
CA SER A 45 2.06 12.73 24.37
C SER A 45 0.82 11.84 24.14
N GLY A 46 0.97 10.54 24.26
CA GLY A 46 -0.15 9.60 24.11
C GLY A 46 -0.06 8.42 25.06
N LEU A 47 -1.24 7.96 25.50
CA LEU A 47 -1.42 6.65 26.12
C LEU A 47 -1.91 5.67 25.06
N VAL A 48 -1.23 4.55 24.94
CA VAL A 48 -1.63 3.45 24.05
C VAL A 48 -1.98 2.24 24.89
N LEU A 49 -3.15 1.66 24.65
CA LEU A 49 -3.56 0.38 25.21
C LEU A 49 -3.42 -0.70 24.15
N THR A 50 -2.82 -1.84 24.50
CA THR A 50 -2.69 -3.00 23.62
C THR A 50 -3.07 -4.29 24.35
N PRO A 51 -3.66 -5.31 23.68
CA PRO A 51 -3.94 -6.59 24.30
C PRO A 51 -2.66 -7.33 24.72
N ASN A 52 -2.72 -8.08 25.82
CA ASN A 52 -1.59 -8.93 26.29
C ASN A 52 -1.18 -10.01 25.28
N ALA A 53 -2.10 -10.50 24.46
CA ALA A 53 -1.90 -11.61 23.53
C ALA A 53 -0.87 -11.36 22.41
N ASN A 54 -0.44 -10.12 22.20
CA ASN A 54 0.40 -9.71 21.06
C ASN A 54 1.89 -9.52 21.43
N SER A 55 2.35 -10.11 22.51
CA SER A 55 3.78 -10.05 22.87
C SER A 55 4.55 -11.27 22.41
N PRO A 56 5.65 -11.12 21.65
CA PRO A 56 6.53 -12.24 21.28
C PRO A 56 7.41 -12.74 22.41
N SER A 57 7.40 -12.10 23.57
CA SER A 57 8.20 -12.53 24.73
C SER A 57 7.32 -12.88 25.92
N ASN A 58 7.66 -13.99 26.59
CA ASN A 58 7.10 -14.45 27.87
C ASN A 58 7.45 -13.52 29.07
N SER A 59 7.69 -12.22 28.83
CA SER A 59 7.99 -11.27 29.88
C SER A 59 6.69 -10.61 30.37
N ASP A 60 6.51 -10.55 31.68
CA ASP A 60 5.42 -9.84 32.40
C ASP A 60 5.44 -8.31 32.22
N ASP A 61 6.22 -7.79 31.29
CA ASP A 61 6.38 -6.36 31.03
C ASP A 61 5.09 -5.75 30.47
N THR A 62 4.35 -5.12 31.35
CA THR A 62 3.05 -4.48 31.07
C THR A 62 3.17 -3.06 30.54
N VAL A 63 4.34 -2.41 30.65
CA VAL A 63 4.56 -1.00 30.33
C VAL A 63 5.82 -0.80 29.49
N VAL A 64 5.71 -0.04 28.40
CA VAL A 64 6.87 0.43 27.64
C VAL A 64 6.82 1.95 27.48
N ALA A 65 7.89 2.62 27.90
CA ALA A 65 8.08 4.06 27.70
C ALA A 65 8.76 4.31 26.35
N TYR A 66 8.17 5.20 25.52
CA TYR A 66 8.74 5.59 24.23
C TYR A 66 9.31 7.01 24.30
N TRP A 67 10.58 7.11 24.03
CA TRP A 67 11.31 8.37 23.97
C TRP A 67 11.25 8.98 22.58
N GLY A 68 10.89 10.24 22.51
CA GLY A 68 10.85 11.00 21.27
C GLY A 68 12.25 11.28 20.73
N ILE A 69 12.46 11.03 19.45
CA ILE A 69 13.72 11.26 18.74
C ILE A 69 13.43 11.81 17.33
N ASP A 70 14.39 12.52 16.72
CA ASP A 70 14.24 13.07 15.38
C ASP A 70 14.54 12.03 14.30
N ASP A 71 15.63 11.30 14.44
CA ASP A 71 16.09 10.31 13.48
C ASP A 71 16.18 8.93 14.14
N ILE A 72 15.22 8.06 13.80
CA ILE A 72 15.12 6.74 14.42
C ILE A 72 16.20 5.79 13.91
N ASP A 73 16.62 5.91 12.65
CA ASP A 73 17.65 5.04 12.07
C ASP A 73 19.00 5.32 12.74
N PHE A 74 19.32 6.61 12.90
CA PHE A 74 20.51 7.01 13.63
C PHE A 74 20.44 6.63 15.10
N ALA A 75 19.31 6.89 15.78
CA ALA A 75 19.15 6.60 17.20
C ALA A 75 19.22 5.08 17.48
N TYR A 76 18.56 4.26 16.65
CA TYR A 76 18.58 2.80 16.77
C TYR A 76 20.01 2.24 16.62
N LYS A 77 20.72 2.60 15.54
CA LYS A 77 22.11 2.19 15.33
C LYS A 77 23.02 2.64 16.48
N LYS A 78 22.84 3.85 16.97
CA LYS A 78 23.63 4.38 18.08
C LYS A 78 23.38 3.64 19.39
N LEU A 79 22.13 3.27 19.68
CA LEU A 79 21.80 2.46 20.86
C LEU A 79 22.47 1.08 20.79
N LEU A 80 22.45 0.42 19.64
CA LEU A 80 23.15 -0.86 19.46
C LEU A 80 24.66 -0.71 19.64
N GLN A 81 25.27 0.38 19.16
CA GLN A 81 26.69 0.68 19.37
C GLN A 81 27.03 0.89 20.86
N PHE A 82 26.08 1.38 21.66
CA PHE A 82 26.24 1.54 23.11
C PHE A 82 25.90 0.29 23.92
N GLY A 83 25.74 -0.86 23.25
CA GLY A 83 25.57 -2.16 23.93
C GLY A 83 24.12 -2.56 24.16
N ALA A 84 23.15 -1.84 23.64
CA ALA A 84 21.77 -2.30 23.64
C ALA A 84 21.59 -3.48 22.67
N ALA A 85 20.72 -4.44 23.00
CA ALA A 85 20.36 -5.54 22.11
C ALA A 85 19.08 -5.20 21.31
N PRO A 86 18.94 -5.66 20.06
CA PRO A 86 17.68 -5.53 19.33
C PRO A 86 16.54 -6.22 20.08
N HIS A 87 15.38 -5.55 20.20
CA HIS A 87 14.14 -6.14 20.72
C HIS A 87 13.04 -6.17 19.66
N THR A 88 12.76 -5.03 19.00
CA THR A 88 11.97 -4.98 17.75
C THR A 88 12.74 -4.21 16.70
N GLU A 89 12.56 -4.59 15.44
CA GLU A 89 13.02 -3.75 14.33
C GLU A 89 12.24 -2.43 14.26
N ILE A 90 12.77 -1.47 13.49
CA ILE A 90 12.07 -0.21 13.24
C ILE A 90 10.81 -0.50 12.41
N GLN A 91 9.67 -0.09 12.91
CA GLN A 91 8.35 -0.32 12.32
C GLN A 91 7.61 1.00 12.14
N SER A 92 6.79 1.08 11.10
CA SER A 92 5.78 2.15 10.96
C SER A 92 4.48 1.70 11.62
N VAL A 93 4.05 2.46 12.63
CA VAL A 93 2.80 2.21 13.36
C VAL A 93 1.99 3.50 13.35
N PHE A 94 0.83 3.50 12.68
CA PHE A 94 -0.05 4.68 12.55
C PHE A 94 0.67 5.95 12.05
N GLY A 95 1.57 5.79 11.06
CA GLY A 95 2.33 6.90 10.48
C GLY A 95 3.42 7.46 11.39
N THR A 96 3.79 6.73 12.44
CA THR A 96 4.91 7.04 13.33
C THR A 96 5.89 5.87 13.30
N ARG A 97 7.18 6.14 13.19
CA ARG A 97 8.20 5.09 13.26
C ARG A 97 8.56 4.81 14.70
N VAL A 98 8.54 3.56 15.08
CA VAL A 98 8.85 3.09 16.44
C VAL A 98 9.82 1.91 16.40
N ALA A 99 10.62 1.76 17.43
CA ALA A 99 11.40 0.55 17.67
C ALA A 99 11.61 0.37 19.19
N THR A 100 11.95 -0.84 19.61
CA THR A 100 12.37 -1.11 20.97
C THR A 100 13.71 -1.82 20.97
N VAL A 101 14.53 -1.52 21.97
CA VAL A 101 15.78 -2.22 22.26
C VAL A 101 15.78 -2.66 23.72
N LEU A 102 16.54 -3.68 24.05
CA LEU A 102 16.89 -4.01 25.42
C LEU A 102 18.15 -3.22 25.80
N ASP A 103 18.07 -2.44 26.88
CA ASP A 103 19.26 -1.81 27.42
C ASP A 103 20.24 -2.87 28.00
N PRO A 104 21.50 -2.52 28.33
CA PRO A 104 22.44 -3.46 28.91
C PRO A 104 22.01 -4.08 30.26
N PHE A 105 20.94 -3.57 30.85
CA PHE A 105 20.39 -4.03 32.14
C PHE A 105 19.10 -4.86 31.96
N GLY A 106 18.66 -5.09 30.70
CA GLY A 106 17.49 -5.91 30.37
C GLY A 106 16.17 -5.15 30.31
N ASN A 107 16.15 -3.82 30.43
CA ASN A 107 14.92 -3.03 30.34
C ASN A 107 14.54 -2.78 28.87
N ILE A 108 13.23 -2.81 28.56
CA ILE A 108 12.72 -2.41 27.24
C ILE A 108 12.70 -0.88 27.15
N LEU A 109 13.50 -0.34 26.24
CA LEU A 109 13.57 1.06 25.92
C LEU A 109 12.93 1.27 24.53
N GLY A 110 11.82 2.01 24.48
CA GLY A 110 11.15 2.37 23.24
C GLY A 110 11.68 3.69 22.68
N ILE A 111 11.80 3.77 21.36
CA ILE A 111 12.08 5.03 20.65
C ILE A 111 10.98 5.28 19.61
N ILE A 112 10.61 6.55 19.46
CA ILE A 112 9.54 7.00 18.57
C ILE A 112 9.93 8.32 17.91
N THR A 113 9.65 8.46 16.62
CA THR A 113 9.89 9.74 15.95
C THR A 113 8.95 10.81 16.51
N THR A 114 9.54 11.94 16.96
CA THR A 114 8.78 13.10 17.46
C THR A 114 8.25 13.97 16.33
N ASN A 115 8.86 13.84 15.17
CA ASN A 115 8.66 14.77 14.08
C ASN A 115 7.33 14.45 13.38
N VAL A 116 6.41 15.41 13.40
CA VAL A 116 5.22 15.42 12.52
C VAL A 116 5.65 15.35 11.05
N ASP A 117 6.88 15.80 10.77
CA ASP A 117 7.53 15.67 9.46
C ASP A 117 7.94 14.22 9.13
N ALA A 118 8.10 13.33 10.10
CA ALA A 118 8.29 11.89 9.80
C ALA A 118 7.02 11.28 9.17
N LYS A 119 5.83 11.77 9.52
CA LYS A 119 4.58 11.46 8.80
C LYS A 119 4.53 12.05 7.40
N LYS A 120 5.37 13.05 7.11
CA LYS A 120 5.45 13.75 5.81
C LYS A 120 6.67 13.34 4.98
N ARG A 121 7.46 12.35 5.43
CA ARG A 121 8.56 11.86 4.58
C ARG A 121 7.96 11.33 3.29
N SER A 122 8.41 11.91 2.19
CA SER A 122 7.98 11.48 0.86
C SER A 122 8.56 10.10 0.55
N VAL A 123 7.99 9.43 -0.43
CA VAL A 123 8.50 8.16 -0.98
C VAL A 123 9.96 8.25 -1.47
N GLU A 124 10.50 9.47 -1.65
CA GLU A 124 11.92 9.69 -1.94
C GLU A 124 12.85 9.33 -0.77
N GLN A 125 12.33 9.36 0.44
CA GLN A 125 13.11 9.18 1.68
C GLN A 125 12.85 7.85 2.37
N GLN A 126 11.72 7.21 2.08
CA GLN A 126 11.33 5.92 2.64
C GLN A 126 10.45 5.15 1.65
N PRO A 127 10.39 3.80 1.73
CA PRO A 127 9.45 3.01 0.92
C PRO A 127 8.00 3.43 1.15
N SER A 128 7.15 3.31 0.12
CA SER A 128 5.74 3.68 0.17
C SER A 128 4.98 2.88 1.24
N GLU A 129 4.32 3.61 2.15
CA GLU A 129 3.48 3.00 3.20
C GLU A 129 2.12 2.55 2.64
N THR A 130 1.58 3.28 1.64
CA THR A 130 0.33 2.89 0.97
C THR A 130 0.51 1.62 0.17
N ALA A 131 1.67 1.44 -0.49
CA ALA A 131 2.02 0.20 -1.17
C ALA A 131 2.10 -0.98 -0.19
N LEU A 132 2.66 -0.80 1.02
CA LEU A 132 2.67 -1.82 2.07
C LEU A 132 1.27 -2.12 2.61
N GLY A 133 0.39 -1.12 2.70
CA GLY A 133 -1.02 -1.31 3.05
C GLY A 133 -1.74 -2.20 2.04
N ALA A 134 -1.51 -1.98 0.73
CA ALA A 134 -2.05 -2.83 -0.33
C ALA A 134 -1.54 -4.27 -0.24
N VAL A 135 -0.24 -4.46 0.05
CA VAL A 135 0.34 -5.80 0.30
C VAL A 135 -0.38 -6.52 1.43
N PHE A 136 -0.62 -5.83 2.55
CA PHE A 136 -1.31 -6.42 3.71
C PHE A 136 -2.72 -6.92 3.33
N LEU A 137 -3.48 -6.13 2.57
CA LEU A 137 -4.81 -6.51 2.11
C LEU A 137 -4.77 -7.65 1.09
N ARG A 138 -3.80 -7.68 0.16
CA ARG A 138 -3.61 -8.80 -0.77
C ARG A 138 -3.23 -10.09 -0.04
N THR A 139 -2.35 -10.02 0.96
CA THR A 139 -2.02 -11.17 1.80
C THR A 139 -3.25 -11.66 2.56
N LEU A 140 -4.07 -10.73 3.08
CA LEU A 140 -5.31 -11.08 3.76
C LEU A 140 -6.28 -11.79 2.81
N ALA A 141 -6.39 -11.34 1.56
CA ALA A 141 -7.22 -11.99 0.53
C ALA A 141 -6.72 -13.41 0.19
N SER A 142 -5.39 -13.63 0.17
CA SER A 142 -4.80 -14.93 -0.14
C SER A 142 -5.05 -16.01 0.93
N ILE A 143 -5.36 -15.61 2.16
CA ILE A 143 -5.68 -16.50 3.28
C ILE A 143 -7.16 -16.48 3.65
N ASP A 144 -8.01 -15.85 2.84
CA ASP A 144 -9.45 -15.77 3.11
C ASP A 144 -10.10 -17.15 2.97
N GLU A 145 -10.76 -17.58 4.05
CA GLU A 145 -11.34 -18.92 4.17
C GLU A 145 -12.57 -19.14 3.24
N ARG A 146 -13.12 -18.08 2.66
CA ARG A 146 -14.25 -18.18 1.73
C ARG A 146 -13.92 -18.91 0.43
N GLY A 147 -12.62 -19.09 0.10
CA GLY A 147 -12.12 -20.03 -0.93
C GLY A 147 -12.49 -19.75 -2.39
N GLU A 148 -13.40 -18.81 -2.64
CA GLU A 148 -13.91 -18.45 -3.97
C GLU A 148 -13.49 -17.04 -4.40
N ILE A 149 -12.65 -16.39 -3.59
CA ILE A 149 -12.22 -15.03 -3.84
C ILE A 149 -11.15 -15.04 -4.94
N GLN A 150 -11.38 -14.25 -5.96
CA GLN A 150 -10.42 -14.00 -7.03
C GLN A 150 -9.28 -13.06 -6.56
N GLY A 151 -8.20 -12.96 -7.33
CA GLY A 151 -7.09 -12.07 -7.00
C GLY A 151 -6.18 -12.62 -5.90
N ASN A 152 -5.91 -13.91 -5.92
CA ASN A 152 -5.07 -14.59 -4.95
C ASN A 152 -3.58 -14.32 -5.18
N ASP A 153 -2.99 -13.43 -4.40
CA ASP A 153 -1.55 -13.14 -4.41
C ASP A 153 -0.81 -13.96 -3.36
N THR A 154 -0.44 -15.19 -3.72
CA THR A 154 0.17 -16.16 -2.81
C THR A 154 1.55 -15.78 -2.30
N ILE A 155 2.23 -14.79 -2.92
CA ILE A 155 3.56 -14.35 -2.51
C ILE A 155 3.59 -12.95 -1.88
N ALA A 156 2.44 -12.28 -1.77
CA ALA A 156 2.37 -10.95 -1.16
C ALA A 156 2.96 -10.92 0.26
N GLU A 157 2.80 -12.01 1.03
CA GLU A 157 3.28 -12.10 2.42
C GLU A 157 4.79 -11.86 2.55
N ILE A 158 5.59 -12.17 1.52
CA ILE A 158 7.05 -11.98 1.60
C ILE A 158 7.45 -10.52 1.78
N PHE A 159 6.62 -9.59 1.31
CA PHE A 159 6.87 -8.16 1.41
C PHE A 159 6.48 -7.56 2.78
N LEU A 160 5.78 -8.32 3.61
CA LEU A 160 5.38 -7.87 4.96
C LEU A 160 6.54 -7.96 5.95
N THR A 161 6.54 -7.03 6.90
CA THR A 161 7.41 -7.12 8.07
C THR A 161 6.96 -8.26 8.98
N GLU A 162 7.86 -8.76 9.82
CA GLU A 162 7.51 -9.81 10.79
C GLU A 162 6.36 -9.40 11.71
N SER A 163 6.33 -8.16 12.17
CA SER A 163 5.23 -7.65 12.99
C SER A 163 3.89 -7.64 12.25
N GLN A 164 3.88 -7.34 10.94
CA GLN A 164 2.67 -7.41 10.13
C GLN A 164 2.20 -8.85 9.95
N ARG A 165 3.11 -9.81 9.73
CA ARG A 165 2.80 -11.24 9.67
C ARG A 165 2.20 -11.76 10.98
N ILE A 166 2.78 -11.37 12.12
CA ILE A 166 2.23 -11.71 13.45
C ILE A 166 0.81 -11.15 13.60
N ARG A 167 0.58 -9.91 13.23
CA ARG A 167 -0.75 -9.27 13.28
C ARG A 167 -1.78 -9.97 12.38
N LEU A 168 -1.37 -10.48 11.22
CA LEU A 168 -2.27 -11.26 10.35
C LEU A 168 -2.75 -12.58 10.98
N LYS A 169 -2.02 -13.14 11.96
CA LYS A 169 -2.45 -14.35 12.67
C LYS A 169 -3.62 -14.10 13.61
N ASP A 170 -3.86 -12.84 14.04
CA ASP A 170 -4.96 -12.48 14.94
C ASP A 170 -6.29 -12.31 14.15
N PRO A 171 -7.30 -13.15 14.41
CA PRO A 171 -8.60 -13.04 13.75
C PRO A 171 -9.31 -11.68 13.98
N ALA A 172 -9.10 -11.05 15.15
CA ALA A 172 -9.71 -9.76 15.44
C ALA A 172 -9.09 -8.66 14.58
N VAL A 173 -7.77 -8.70 14.37
CA VAL A 173 -7.06 -7.79 13.45
C VAL A 173 -7.56 -7.98 12.02
N ARG A 174 -7.63 -9.22 11.54
CA ARG A 174 -8.15 -9.52 10.20
C ARG A 174 -9.56 -8.96 10.01
N LYS A 175 -10.47 -9.26 10.92
CA LYS A 175 -11.87 -8.79 10.88
C LYS A 175 -11.95 -7.26 10.90
N TRP A 176 -11.11 -6.60 11.69
CA TRP A 176 -11.09 -5.15 11.76
C TRP A 176 -10.56 -4.53 10.45
N VAL A 177 -9.44 -5.04 9.92
CA VAL A 177 -8.83 -4.54 8.67
C VAL A 177 -9.76 -4.71 7.47
N MET A 178 -10.46 -5.83 7.37
CA MET A 178 -11.47 -6.06 6.32
C MET A 178 -12.59 -5.01 6.31
N LYS A 179 -12.82 -4.34 7.44
CA LYS A 179 -13.91 -3.36 7.61
C LYS A 179 -13.46 -1.91 7.67
N ASN A 180 -12.14 -1.65 7.70
CA ASN A 180 -11.61 -0.32 7.97
C ASN A 180 -10.43 0.06 7.05
N PRO A 181 -10.60 1.03 6.15
CA PRO A 181 -11.86 1.71 5.83
C PRO A 181 -12.83 0.79 5.04
N PRO A 182 -14.15 1.02 5.17
CA PRO A 182 -15.16 0.18 4.53
C PRO A 182 -14.94 0.08 3.02
N GLY A 183 -14.99 -1.15 2.49
CA GLY A 183 -14.90 -1.41 1.06
C GLY A 183 -13.47 -1.49 0.49
N MET A 184 -12.44 -1.11 1.24
CA MET A 184 -11.07 -1.15 0.73
C MET A 184 -10.52 -2.57 0.57
N TYR A 185 -10.93 -3.50 1.43
CA TYR A 185 -10.58 -4.91 1.28
C TYR A 185 -11.18 -5.48 0.00
N GLU A 186 -12.46 -5.22 -0.24
CA GLU A 186 -13.19 -5.62 -1.44
C GLU A 186 -12.59 -4.98 -2.70
N TYR A 187 -12.28 -3.69 -2.63
CA TYR A 187 -11.61 -3.01 -3.74
C TYR A 187 -10.28 -3.65 -4.10
N LEU A 188 -9.44 -3.99 -3.11
CA LEU A 188 -8.15 -4.62 -3.37
C LEU A 188 -8.30 -6.02 -4.00
N ILE A 189 -9.31 -6.80 -3.61
CA ILE A 189 -9.64 -8.08 -4.27
C ILE A 189 -9.98 -7.84 -5.74
N ALA A 190 -10.96 -6.97 -6.02
CA ALA A 190 -11.39 -6.66 -7.38
C ALA A 190 -10.24 -6.09 -8.23
N ARG A 191 -9.42 -5.21 -7.65
CA ARG A 191 -8.25 -4.63 -8.32
C ARG A 191 -7.22 -5.69 -8.68
N THR A 192 -6.85 -6.53 -7.73
CA THR A 192 -5.88 -7.60 -7.99
C THR A 192 -6.37 -8.52 -9.10
N ALA A 193 -7.64 -8.95 -9.06
CA ALA A 193 -8.23 -9.81 -10.08
C ALA A 193 -8.25 -9.15 -11.46
N PHE A 194 -8.73 -7.92 -11.56
CA PHE A 194 -8.79 -7.18 -12.82
C PHE A 194 -7.43 -7.01 -13.50
N PHE A 195 -6.43 -6.58 -12.74
CA PHE A 195 -5.08 -6.41 -13.29
C PHE A 195 -4.38 -7.75 -13.53
N ASP A 196 -4.66 -8.79 -12.75
CA ASP A 196 -4.15 -10.15 -13.00
C ASP A 196 -4.66 -10.68 -14.34
N ASP A 197 -5.96 -10.59 -14.60
CA ASP A 197 -6.59 -11.03 -15.86
C ASP A 197 -5.92 -10.34 -17.08
N ILE A 198 -5.69 -9.03 -17.00
CA ILE A 198 -5.08 -8.25 -18.10
C ILE A 198 -3.63 -8.66 -18.33
N VAL A 199 -2.83 -8.79 -17.26
CA VAL A 199 -1.42 -9.18 -17.39
C VAL A 199 -1.29 -10.63 -17.87
N GLU A 200 -2.09 -11.55 -17.33
CA GLU A 200 -2.09 -12.94 -17.76
C GLU A 200 -2.49 -13.06 -19.23
N GLN A 201 -3.53 -12.35 -19.67
CA GLN A 201 -3.93 -12.30 -21.07
C GLN A 201 -2.78 -11.79 -21.95
N ALA A 202 -2.15 -10.69 -21.59
CA ALA A 202 -1.03 -10.12 -22.37
C ALA A 202 0.15 -11.08 -22.50
N LEU A 203 0.50 -11.80 -21.43
CA LEU A 203 1.55 -12.81 -21.45
C LEU A 203 1.17 -14.00 -22.35
N ARG A 204 -0.08 -14.48 -22.29
CA ARG A 204 -0.58 -15.55 -23.17
C ARG A 204 -0.61 -15.14 -24.64
N GLU A 205 -0.91 -13.89 -24.94
CA GLU A 205 -0.88 -13.28 -26.27
C GLU A 205 0.55 -12.94 -26.74
N ASN A 206 1.55 -13.15 -25.90
CA ASN A 206 2.96 -12.80 -26.13
C ASN A 206 3.14 -11.33 -26.52
N ILE A 207 2.48 -10.41 -25.81
CA ILE A 207 2.73 -8.96 -25.97
C ILE A 207 4.21 -8.71 -25.71
N PRO A 208 4.93 -8.05 -26.63
CA PRO A 208 6.40 -7.95 -26.54
C PRO A 208 6.92 -7.27 -25.30
N GLN A 209 6.18 -6.29 -24.77
CA GLN A 209 6.62 -5.47 -23.64
C GLN A 209 5.49 -5.20 -22.66
N ILE A 210 5.77 -5.38 -21.35
CA ILE A 210 4.88 -4.99 -20.27
C ILE A 210 5.63 -4.02 -19.37
N VAL A 211 5.04 -2.86 -19.10
CA VAL A 211 5.62 -1.78 -18.30
C VAL A 211 4.76 -1.52 -17.07
N PHE A 212 5.29 -1.77 -15.89
CA PHE A 212 4.64 -1.46 -14.62
C PHE A 212 5.08 -0.08 -14.14
N LEU A 213 4.16 0.87 -14.15
CA LEU A 213 4.40 2.26 -13.74
C LEU A 213 4.09 2.43 -12.24
N GLY A 214 5.11 2.60 -11.42
CA GLY A 214 4.97 2.59 -9.97
C GLY A 214 4.71 1.17 -9.45
N ALA A 215 5.62 0.25 -9.81
CA ALA A 215 5.45 -1.20 -9.57
C ALA A 215 5.33 -1.58 -8.08
N GLY A 216 5.74 -0.73 -7.14
CA GLY A 216 5.62 -0.98 -5.71
C GLY A 216 6.09 -2.38 -5.33
N TYR A 217 5.19 -3.11 -4.69
CA TYR A 217 5.36 -4.53 -4.37
C TYR A 217 4.51 -5.42 -5.27
N ASP A 218 4.39 -5.10 -6.56
CA ASP A 218 3.73 -5.96 -7.53
C ASP A 218 4.41 -7.33 -7.59
N SER A 219 3.64 -8.39 -7.58
CA SER A 219 4.12 -9.77 -7.52
C SER A 219 3.93 -10.52 -8.85
N ARG A 220 3.25 -9.91 -9.83
CA ARG A 220 2.87 -10.57 -11.10
C ARG A 220 4.06 -11.10 -11.88
N PRO A 221 5.20 -10.38 -12.01
CA PRO A 221 6.36 -10.93 -12.71
C PRO A 221 6.88 -12.24 -12.10
N TYR A 222 6.65 -12.47 -10.81
CA TYR A 222 7.09 -13.67 -10.11
C TYR A 222 6.01 -14.74 -10.09
N ARG A 223 4.74 -14.37 -9.91
CA ARG A 223 3.60 -15.31 -9.91
C ARG A 223 3.35 -15.89 -11.30
N PHE A 224 3.50 -15.10 -12.35
CA PHE A 224 3.26 -15.48 -13.73
C PHE A 224 4.54 -15.84 -14.50
N LYS A 225 5.66 -16.09 -13.80
CA LYS A 225 6.96 -16.36 -14.41
C LYS A 225 6.92 -17.44 -15.49
N ASP A 226 6.10 -18.48 -15.30
CA ASP A 226 6.00 -19.59 -16.26
C ASP A 226 5.26 -19.21 -17.56
N LEU A 227 4.57 -18.08 -17.58
CA LEU A 227 3.95 -17.49 -18.77
C LEU A 227 4.87 -16.50 -19.49
N ILE A 228 5.91 -16.02 -18.83
CA ILE A 228 6.88 -15.09 -19.40
C ILE A 228 7.80 -15.89 -20.33
N LYS A 229 7.74 -15.56 -21.64
CA LYS A 229 8.60 -16.16 -22.67
C LYS A 229 9.61 -15.12 -23.15
N GLU A 230 9.28 -14.44 -24.25
CA GLU A 230 10.11 -13.39 -24.87
C GLU A 230 9.65 -11.98 -24.44
N THR A 231 8.61 -11.87 -23.59
CA THR A 231 8.06 -10.59 -23.15
C THR A 231 9.05 -9.88 -22.21
N SER A 232 9.55 -8.72 -22.62
CA SER A 232 10.34 -7.85 -21.75
C SER A 232 9.45 -7.17 -20.71
N ILE A 233 9.84 -7.23 -19.44
CA ILE A 233 9.08 -6.66 -18.32
C ILE A 233 9.89 -5.55 -17.68
N PHE A 234 9.33 -4.35 -17.63
CA PHE A 234 9.94 -3.18 -16.99
C PHE A 234 9.17 -2.83 -15.72
N GLU A 235 9.80 -2.94 -14.57
CA GLU A 235 9.27 -2.45 -13.30
C GLU A 235 9.85 -1.08 -12.95
N LEU A 236 9.01 -0.05 -13.05
CA LEU A 236 9.38 1.32 -12.72
C LEU A 236 8.90 1.67 -11.32
N ASP A 237 9.79 2.13 -10.47
CA ASP A 237 9.43 2.68 -9.16
C ASP A 237 10.53 3.59 -8.62
N ILE A 238 10.22 4.32 -7.55
CA ILE A 238 11.21 5.12 -6.85
C ILE A 238 12.25 4.21 -6.19
N HIS A 239 13.49 4.66 -6.20
CA HIS A 239 14.65 3.87 -5.76
C HIS A 239 14.48 3.23 -4.38
N THR A 240 13.92 3.95 -3.41
CA THR A 240 13.71 3.47 -2.03
C THR A 240 12.80 2.25 -1.95
N THR A 241 11.65 2.30 -2.62
CA THR A 241 10.68 1.18 -2.69
C THR A 241 11.26 0.00 -3.48
N GLN A 242 11.88 0.29 -4.63
CA GLN A 242 12.46 -0.73 -5.50
C GLN A 242 13.61 -1.49 -4.82
N GLN A 243 14.50 -0.77 -4.10
CA GLN A 243 15.58 -1.38 -3.35
C GLN A 243 15.04 -2.31 -2.25
N ARG A 244 14.05 -1.85 -1.49
CA ARG A 244 13.41 -2.67 -0.46
C ARG A 244 12.75 -3.92 -1.05
N LYS A 245 12.06 -3.80 -2.18
CA LYS A 245 11.47 -4.94 -2.90
C LYS A 245 12.52 -5.98 -3.27
N LYS A 246 13.63 -5.56 -3.87
CA LYS A 246 14.75 -6.45 -4.26
C LYS A 246 15.34 -7.20 -3.06
N GLU A 247 15.53 -6.51 -1.94
CA GLU A 247 16.04 -7.11 -0.71
C GLU A 247 15.10 -8.21 -0.19
N LEU A 248 13.79 -7.95 -0.17
CA LEU A 248 12.79 -8.91 0.30
C LEU A 248 12.66 -10.12 -0.63
N LEU A 249 12.69 -9.92 -1.94
CA LEU A 249 12.73 -11.00 -2.93
C LEU A 249 13.95 -11.90 -2.75
N HIS A 250 15.13 -11.29 -2.57
CA HIS A 250 16.37 -12.02 -2.31
C HIS A 250 16.30 -12.82 -1.01
N GLN A 251 15.83 -12.21 0.09
CA GLN A 251 15.67 -12.87 1.39
C GLN A 251 14.70 -14.06 1.33
N ALA A 252 13.65 -13.95 0.51
CA ALA A 252 12.69 -15.01 0.29
C ALA A 252 13.12 -16.05 -0.75
N ASN A 253 14.34 -15.95 -1.32
CA ASN A 253 14.85 -16.81 -2.39
C ASN A 253 13.91 -16.88 -3.61
N ILE A 254 13.23 -15.78 -3.95
CA ILE A 254 12.40 -15.69 -5.15
C ILE A 254 13.28 -15.55 -6.39
N SER A 255 13.14 -16.49 -7.31
CA SER A 255 13.83 -16.46 -8.60
C SER A 255 13.24 -15.37 -9.50
N LEU A 256 14.08 -14.46 -9.98
CA LEU A 256 13.67 -13.39 -10.89
C LEU A 256 13.68 -13.90 -12.34
N PRO A 257 12.66 -13.56 -13.16
CA PRO A 257 12.72 -13.82 -14.60
C PRO A 257 13.88 -13.05 -15.25
N GLU A 258 14.54 -13.65 -16.23
CA GLU A 258 15.63 -12.99 -16.99
C GLU A 258 15.15 -11.75 -17.76
N GLN A 259 13.89 -11.76 -18.17
CA GLN A 259 13.23 -10.68 -18.90
C GLN A 259 12.83 -9.48 -18.03
N LEU A 260 13.01 -9.57 -16.71
CA LEU A 260 12.62 -8.51 -15.76
C LEU A 260 13.71 -7.46 -15.61
N ILE A 261 13.37 -6.23 -15.91
CA ILE A 261 14.24 -5.05 -15.84
C ILE A 261 13.70 -4.09 -14.79
N PHE A 262 14.48 -3.82 -13.77
CA PHE A 262 14.16 -2.81 -12.76
C PHE A 262 14.65 -1.44 -13.21
N VAL A 263 13.74 -0.47 -13.28
CA VAL A 263 14.03 0.91 -13.71
C VAL A 263 13.70 1.87 -12.59
N SER A 264 14.70 2.57 -12.07
CA SER A 264 14.44 3.60 -11.05
C SER A 264 13.89 4.87 -11.69
N ILE A 265 12.77 5.39 -11.16
CA ILE A 265 12.14 6.63 -11.62
C ILE A 265 11.54 7.42 -10.46
N ASN A 266 11.71 8.74 -10.52
CA ASN A 266 10.90 9.68 -9.75
C ASN A 266 9.99 10.45 -10.72
N PHE A 267 8.71 10.11 -10.78
CA PHE A 267 7.74 10.71 -11.72
C PHE A 267 7.63 12.23 -11.63
N ASN A 268 8.08 12.85 -10.55
CA ASN A 268 8.09 14.30 -10.39
C ASN A 268 9.37 14.96 -10.95
N LYS A 269 10.42 14.18 -11.24
CA LYS A 269 11.76 14.70 -11.61
C LYS A 269 12.28 14.15 -12.93
N ASP A 270 11.99 12.87 -13.19
CA ASP A 270 12.52 12.14 -14.32
C ASP A 270 11.49 12.05 -15.45
N THR A 271 11.93 11.87 -16.69
CA THR A 271 11.04 11.61 -17.82
C THR A 271 10.98 10.11 -18.12
N LEU A 272 9.79 9.60 -18.42
CA LEU A 272 9.62 8.21 -18.85
C LEU A 272 10.48 7.89 -20.09
N SER A 273 10.64 8.87 -20.99
CA SER A 273 11.43 8.71 -22.20
C SER A 273 12.87 8.36 -21.89
N ASP A 274 13.50 9.11 -20.98
CA ASP A 274 14.90 8.92 -20.68
C ASP A 274 15.16 7.57 -20.01
N VAL A 275 14.37 7.24 -18.99
CA VAL A 275 14.59 6.01 -18.20
C VAL A 275 14.23 4.74 -18.97
N LEU A 276 13.12 4.73 -19.74
CA LEU A 276 12.68 3.55 -20.47
C LEU A 276 13.55 3.24 -21.68
N PHE A 277 13.95 4.26 -22.46
CA PHE A 277 14.85 4.01 -23.61
C PHE A 277 16.24 3.57 -23.17
N GLN A 278 16.77 4.12 -22.07
CA GLN A 278 18.03 3.65 -21.49
C GLN A 278 17.94 2.19 -21.01
N ALA A 279 16.77 1.79 -20.55
CA ALA A 279 16.49 0.41 -20.11
C ALA A 279 16.21 -0.57 -21.25
N GLY A 280 16.15 -0.11 -22.51
CA GLY A 280 15.96 -0.95 -23.69
C GLY A 280 14.51 -1.06 -24.17
N TYR A 281 13.60 -0.18 -23.73
CA TYR A 281 12.24 -0.12 -24.26
C TYR A 281 12.24 0.21 -25.77
N ASP A 282 11.58 -0.62 -26.57
CA ASP A 282 11.45 -0.41 -28.01
C ASP A 282 10.09 0.19 -28.37
N LYS A 283 10.10 1.45 -28.79
CA LYS A 283 8.91 2.20 -29.21
C LYS A 283 8.17 1.63 -30.43
N ASN A 284 8.77 0.68 -31.15
CA ASN A 284 8.18 0.05 -32.34
C ASN A 284 7.45 -1.25 -32.00
N GLN A 285 7.53 -1.73 -30.77
CA GLN A 285 6.85 -2.94 -30.33
C GLN A 285 5.61 -2.62 -29.50
N LYS A 286 4.53 -3.42 -29.70
CA LYS A 286 3.32 -3.28 -28.88
C LYS A 286 3.63 -3.48 -27.41
N SER A 287 2.99 -2.66 -26.58
CA SER A 287 3.22 -2.64 -25.15
C SER A 287 1.92 -2.61 -24.36
N LEU A 288 1.93 -3.27 -23.20
CA LEU A 288 0.94 -3.09 -22.16
C LEU A 288 1.56 -2.25 -21.03
N PHE A 289 0.90 -1.17 -20.66
CA PHE A 289 1.25 -0.37 -19.50
C PHE A 289 0.28 -0.65 -18.37
N ILE A 290 0.80 -1.00 -17.20
CA ILE A 290 0.07 -1.22 -15.95
C ILE A 290 0.39 -0.06 -15.00
N TRP A 291 -0.63 0.66 -14.58
CA TRP A 291 -0.49 1.83 -13.71
C TRP A 291 -1.45 1.72 -12.53
N GLU A 292 -1.16 0.76 -11.66
CA GLU A 292 -2.01 0.35 -10.55
C GLU A 292 -1.65 1.08 -9.25
N GLY A 293 -2.63 1.72 -8.63
CA GLY A 293 -2.49 2.30 -7.29
C GLY A 293 -1.64 3.57 -7.23
N VAL A 294 -1.48 4.33 -8.33
CA VAL A 294 -0.54 5.43 -8.45
C VAL A 294 -1.18 6.74 -8.93
N THR A 295 -2.07 6.70 -9.88
CA THR A 295 -2.56 7.88 -10.60
C THR A 295 -3.05 9.00 -9.67
N TYR A 296 -3.82 8.66 -8.66
CA TYR A 296 -4.43 9.62 -7.73
C TYR A 296 -3.44 10.31 -6.78
N TYR A 297 -2.19 9.83 -6.69
CA TYR A 297 -1.13 10.51 -5.92
C TYR A 297 -0.34 11.52 -6.73
N LEU A 298 -0.48 11.52 -8.05
CA LEU A 298 0.30 12.33 -8.97
C LEU A 298 -0.41 13.66 -9.29
N PRO A 299 0.35 14.74 -9.57
CA PRO A 299 -0.20 15.94 -10.17
C PRO A 299 -0.79 15.65 -11.56
N ALA A 300 -1.87 16.33 -11.94
CA ALA A 300 -2.54 16.15 -13.24
C ALA A 300 -1.57 16.25 -14.43
N ARG A 301 -0.59 17.18 -14.37
CA ARG A 301 0.46 17.30 -15.39
C ARG A 301 1.25 16.02 -15.58
N VAL A 302 1.62 15.33 -14.50
CA VAL A 302 2.40 14.08 -14.58
C VAL A 302 1.57 12.97 -15.21
N VAL A 303 0.24 12.95 -14.94
CA VAL A 303 -0.68 12.02 -15.59
C VAL A 303 -0.75 12.30 -17.10
N ASP A 304 -0.89 13.57 -17.49
CA ASP A 304 -0.90 13.99 -18.89
C ASP A 304 0.41 13.67 -19.61
N ASP A 305 1.56 13.97 -19.00
CA ASP A 305 2.89 13.68 -19.55
C ASP A 305 3.08 12.15 -19.76
N THR A 306 2.61 11.32 -18.82
CA THR A 306 2.65 9.86 -18.92
C THR A 306 1.79 9.34 -20.08
N LEU A 307 0.53 9.79 -20.16
CA LEU A 307 -0.36 9.41 -21.24
C LEU A 307 0.18 9.87 -22.62
N ASN A 308 0.71 11.09 -22.70
CA ASN A 308 1.31 11.60 -23.93
C ASN A 308 2.57 10.81 -24.34
N PHE A 309 3.41 10.41 -23.38
CA PHE A 309 4.54 9.51 -23.67
C PHE A 309 4.06 8.20 -24.29
N ILE A 310 3.11 7.52 -23.64
CA ILE A 310 2.60 6.22 -24.11
C ILE A 310 2.01 6.35 -25.52
N ARG A 311 1.16 7.35 -25.75
CA ARG A 311 0.58 7.61 -27.07
C ARG A 311 1.63 7.86 -28.15
N SER A 312 2.64 8.68 -27.86
CA SER A 312 3.63 9.12 -28.85
C SER A 312 4.79 8.14 -29.05
N LYS A 313 5.00 7.23 -28.11
CA LYS A 313 6.16 6.30 -28.07
C LYS A 313 5.75 4.83 -28.02
N SER A 314 4.54 4.51 -28.43
CA SER A 314 4.08 3.13 -28.59
C SER A 314 3.22 3.01 -29.84
N PRO A 315 3.24 1.86 -30.54
CA PRO A 315 2.40 1.65 -31.71
C PRO A 315 0.92 1.65 -31.36
N SER A 316 0.08 1.99 -32.37
CA SER A 316 -1.37 1.80 -32.28
C SER A 316 -1.72 0.38 -31.81
N GLY A 317 -2.72 0.27 -30.96
CA GLY A 317 -3.12 -0.98 -30.30
C GLY A 317 -2.25 -1.38 -29.10
N SER A 318 -1.24 -0.59 -28.73
CA SER A 318 -0.67 -0.67 -27.37
C SER A 318 -1.72 -0.23 -26.35
N THR A 319 -1.68 -0.79 -25.15
CA THR A 319 -2.72 -0.56 -24.15
C THR A 319 -2.18 -0.01 -22.85
N ILE A 320 -2.98 0.79 -22.18
CA ILE A 320 -2.77 1.20 -20.79
C ILE A 320 -3.94 0.75 -19.94
N CYS A 321 -3.63 0.26 -18.74
CA CYS A 321 -4.60 -0.10 -17.72
C CYS A 321 -4.26 0.63 -16.43
N PHE A 322 -5.23 1.36 -15.87
CA PHE A 322 -5.02 2.10 -14.61
C PHE A 322 -6.29 2.19 -13.78
N ASP A 323 -6.10 2.42 -12.49
CA ASP A 323 -7.16 2.81 -11.57
C ASP A 323 -7.10 4.33 -11.31
N TYR A 324 -8.26 4.91 -11.04
CA TYR A 324 -8.38 6.34 -10.78
C TYR A 324 -9.51 6.66 -9.80
N SER A 325 -9.45 7.85 -9.23
CA SER A 325 -10.51 8.38 -8.38
C SER A 325 -11.48 9.23 -9.22
N SER A 326 -12.76 8.86 -9.20
CA SER A 326 -13.82 9.68 -9.77
C SER A 326 -14.26 10.78 -8.79
N ARG A 327 -14.64 11.95 -9.28
CA ARG A 327 -15.02 13.12 -8.47
C ARG A 327 -16.40 13.62 -8.85
N TRP A 328 -17.19 14.05 -7.87
CA TRP A 328 -18.46 14.75 -8.03
C TRP A 328 -18.82 15.46 -6.72
N PRO A 329 -19.68 16.50 -6.72
CA PRO A 329 -19.93 17.34 -5.54
C PRO A 329 -20.36 16.57 -4.29
N GLU A 330 -21.25 15.59 -4.39
CA GLU A 330 -21.82 14.84 -3.27
C GLU A 330 -21.11 13.50 -3.00
N MET A 331 -19.89 13.31 -3.51
CA MET A 331 -19.19 12.01 -3.42
C MET A 331 -18.98 11.53 -1.97
N LEU A 332 -18.85 12.46 -1.02
CA LEU A 332 -18.64 12.13 0.40
C LEU A 332 -19.81 11.41 1.05
N ASP A 333 -21.00 11.50 0.49
CA ASP A 333 -22.20 10.81 0.99
C ASP A 333 -22.37 9.41 0.41
N SER A 334 -21.46 9.02 -0.50
CA SER A 334 -21.43 7.70 -1.10
C SER A 334 -20.68 6.70 -0.21
N PHE A 335 -21.03 5.41 -0.37
CA PHE A 335 -20.46 4.32 0.44
C PHE A 335 -18.93 4.35 0.46
N GLY A 336 -18.36 4.33 1.65
CA GLY A 336 -16.93 4.18 1.95
C GLY A 336 -16.06 5.39 1.59
N VAL A 337 -16.62 6.43 0.96
CA VAL A 337 -15.82 7.55 0.44
C VAL A 337 -15.31 8.45 1.57
N ARG A 338 -16.17 8.86 2.46
CA ARG A 338 -15.81 9.73 3.62
C ARG A 338 -14.76 9.04 4.49
N GLU A 339 -15.03 7.81 4.85
CA GLU A 339 -14.16 7.00 5.72
C GLU A 339 -12.79 6.76 5.08
N LEU A 340 -12.76 6.50 3.77
CA LEU A 340 -11.50 6.34 3.03
C LEU A 340 -10.69 7.63 3.00
N MET A 341 -11.31 8.76 2.69
CA MET A 341 -10.62 10.05 2.64
C MET A 341 -10.09 10.48 4.02
N GLU A 342 -10.87 10.27 5.09
CA GLU A 342 -10.42 10.52 6.45
C GLU A 342 -9.28 9.59 6.87
N PHE A 343 -9.38 8.30 6.51
CA PHE A 343 -8.32 7.33 6.76
C PHE A 343 -7.01 7.73 6.07
N MET A 344 -7.06 8.08 4.79
CA MET A 344 -5.88 8.51 4.02
C MET A 344 -5.25 9.77 4.62
N LYS A 345 -6.06 10.79 4.91
CA LYS A 345 -5.59 12.04 5.52
C LYS A 345 -4.92 11.80 6.87
N ARG A 346 -5.45 10.90 7.69
CA ARG A 346 -4.93 10.60 9.03
C ARG A 346 -3.67 9.74 9.01
N ASN A 347 -3.66 8.71 8.17
CA ASN A 347 -2.63 7.67 8.23
C ASN A 347 -1.51 7.86 7.20
N HIS A 348 -1.82 8.49 6.05
CA HIS A 348 -0.87 8.68 4.95
C HIS A 348 -0.75 10.14 4.50
N PRO A 349 -0.48 11.10 5.43
CA PRO A 349 -0.39 12.52 5.09
C PRO A 349 0.80 12.86 4.16
N GLY A 350 1.78 11.96 4.04
CA GLY A 350 2.92 12.08 3.11
C GLY A 350 2.61 11.65 1.67
N GLU A 351 1.45 11.00 1.45
CA GLU A 351 0.98 10.52 0.15
C GLU A 351 -0.45 11.05 -0.12
N PRO A 352 -0.63 12.39 -0.25
CA PRO A 352 -1.96 12.98 -0.45
C PRO A 352 -2.52 12.65 -1.84
N THR A 353 -3.83 12.46 -1.92
CA THR A 353 -4.51 12.33 -3.21
C THR A 353 -4.58 13.68 -3.93
N GLN A 354 -4.14 13.74 -5.18
CA GLN A 354 -4.02 14.97 -5.97
C GLN A 354 -4.88 14.94 -7.24
N PHE A 355 -4.93 13.78 -7.91
CA PHE A 355 -5.60 13.59 -9.19
C PHE A 355 -6.95 12.87 -9.04
N GLY A 356 -7.87 13.18 -9.92
CA GLY A 356 -9.14 12.51 -10.13
C GLY A 356 -9.82 13.03 -11.38
N ILE A 357 -10.72 12.23 -11.95
CA ILE A 357 -11.47 12.53 -13.16
C ILE A 357 -12.93 12.78 -12.75
N GLU A 358 -13.55 13.85 -13.29
CA GLU A 358 -14.95 14.13 -13.02
C GLU A 358 -15.83 12.97 -13.48
N LYS A 359 -16.87 12.67 -12.70
CA LYS A 359 -17.77 11.54 -12.97
C LYS A 359 -18.43 11.69 -14.35
N GLY A 360 -18.30 10.66 -15.16
CA GLY A 360 -18.79 10.63 -16.54
C GLY A 360 -17.81 11.15 -17.59
N GLU A 361 -16.69 11.79 -17.19
CA GLU A 361 -15.76 12.43 -18.14
C GLU A 361 -14.61 11.51 -18.58
N ILE A 362 -14.56 10.25 -18.15
CA ILE A 362 -13.45 9.34 -18.52
C ILE A 362 -13.35 9.13 -20.03
N VAL A 363 -14.49 9.12 -20.74
CA VAL A 363 -14.52 8.91 -22.20
C VAL A 363 -13.89 10.11 -22.92
N SER A 364 -14.33 11.33 -22.60
CA SER A 364 -13.77 12.57 -23.16
C SER A 364 -12.31 12.73 -22.73
N PHE A 365 -11.99 12.50 -21.46
CA PHE A 365 -10.63 12.57 -20.93
C PHE A 365 -9.64 11.72 -21.73
N LEU A 366 -9.99 10.50 -22.07
CA LEU A 366 -9.13 9.58 -22.82
C LEU A 366 -9.17 9.83 -24.33
N SER A 367 -10.34 10.12 -24.91
CA SER A 367 -10.46 10.38 -26.35
C SER A 367 -9.69 11.63 -26.77
N ASP A 368 -9.72 12.70 -25.97
CA ASP A 368 -8.97 13.93 -26.23
C ASP A 368 -7.44 13.71 -26.20
N ARG A 369 -6.99 12.63 -25.56
CA ARG A 369 -5.58 12.22 -25.49
C ARG A 369 -5.20 11.12 -26.49
N GLY A 370 -6.12 10.77 -27.41
CA GLY A 370 -5.88 9.79 -28.48
C GLY A 370 -5.96 8.33 -28.00
N TYR A 371 -6.84 8.06 -27.05
CA TYR A 371 -7.11 6.70 -26.57
C TYR A 371 -8.56 6.29 -26.81
N LYS A 372 -8.78 5.01 -27.02
CA LYS A 372 -10.10 4.36 -27.08
C LYS A 372 -10.24 3.42 -25.88
N ILE A 373 -11.28 3.60 -25.10
CA ILE A 373 -11.62 2.72 -23.96
C ILE A 373 -11.96 1.33 -24.49
N ILE A 374 -11.37 0.31 -23.86
CA ILE A 374 -11.68 -1.11 -24.05
C ILE A 374 -12.59 -1.57 -22.92
N ASP A 375 -12.17 -1.33 -21.67
CA ASP A 375 -12.91 -1.68 -20.47
C ASP A 375 -12.97 -0.47 -19.52
N HIS A 376 -14.12 -0.26 -18.90
CA HIS A 376 -14.30 0.72 -17.83
C HIS A 376 -15.22 0.13 -16.78
N LEU A 377 -14.75 0.09 -15.53
CA LEU A 377 -15.48 -0.49 -14.41
C LEU A 377 -15.63 0.55 -13.29
N GLU A 378 -16.84 0.78 -12.89
CA GLU A 378 -17.19 1.49 -11.66
C GLU A 378 -17.46 0.49 -10.53
N ALA A 379 -17.71 0.98 -9.30
CA ALA A 379 -17.87 0.16 -8.11
C ALA A 379 -18.87 -1.00 -8.29
N LEU A 380 -20.04 -0.75 -8.89
CA LEU A 380 -21.06 -1.80 -9.11
C LEU A 380 -20.61 -2.87 -10.11
N ASP A 381 -19.79 -2.51 -11.11
CA ASP A 381 -19.24 -3.47 -12.06
C ASP A 381 -18.20 -4.37 -11.39
N MET A 382 -17.34 -3.78 -10.56
CA MET A 382 -16.36 -4.52 -9.75
C MET A 382 -17.05 -5.52 -8.81
N GLU A 383 -18.11 -5.07 -8.12
CA GLU A 383 -18.91 -5.90 -7.22
C GLU A 383 -19.52 -7.08 -7.96
N ARG A 384 -20.09 -6.85 -9.13
CA ARG A 384 -20.70 -7.89 -9.96
C ARG A 384 -19.69 -8.89 -10.52
N LEU A 385 -18.56 -8.41 -11.03
CA LEU A 385 -17.60 -9.24 -11.76
C LEU A 385 -16.65 -10.01 -10.83
N TYR A 386 -16.22 -9.40 -9.72
CA TYR A 386 -15.15 -9.93 -8.88
C TYR A 386 -15.54 -10.24 -7.45
N LEU A 387 -16.68 -9.70 -6.98
CA LEU A 387 -17.10 -9.85 -5.57
C LEU A 387 -18.39 -10.64 -5.41
N THR A 388 -18.89 -11.24 -6.48
CA THR A 388 -20.04 -12.16 -6.43
C THR A 388 -19.53 -13.60 -6.40
N LEU A 389 -19.80 -14.31 -5.30
CA LEU A 389 -19.44 -15.72 -5.14
C LEU A 389 -20.33 -16.63 -5.99
N ARG A 390 -19.92 -17.88 -6.25
CA ARG A 390 -20.67 -18.85 -7.07
C ARG A 390 -22.11 -19.09 -6.56
N GLY A 391 -22.32 -18.97 -5.25
CA GLY A 391 -23.66 -19.05 -4.63
C GLY A 391 -24.53 -17.78 -4.76
N GLY A 392 -24.05 -16.73 -5.48
CA GLY A 392 -24.76 -15.45 -5.67
C GLY A 392 -24.65 -14.48 -4.49
N SER A 393 -23.98 -14.85 -3.40
CA SER A 393 -23.71 -13.93 -2.30
C SER A 393 -22.58 -12.98 -2.62
N SER A 394 -22.67 -11.72 -2.15
CA SER A 394 -21.61 -10.71 -2.32
C SER A 394 -20.55 -10.81 -1.22
N VAL A 395 -19.29 -10.62 -1.58
CA VAL A 395 -18.18 -10.44 -0.64
C VAL A 395 -18.33 -9.12 0.12
N GLY A 396 -18.80 -8.06 -0.56
CA GLY A 396 -19.01 -6.74 0.00
C GLY A 396 -19.14 -5.67 -1.09
N LYS A 397 -19.00 -4.40 -0.70
CA LYS A 397 -19.13 -3.22 -1.58
C LYS A 397 -17.79 -2.52 -1.74
N VAL A 398 -17.62 -1.82 -2.86
CA VAL A 398 -16.44 -1.00 -3.20
C VAL A 398 -16.73 0.48 -2.94
N PRO A 399 -15.76 1.29 -2.44
CA PRO A 399 -15.95 2.74 -2.35
C PRO A 399 -16.26 3.35 -3.72
N ALA A 400 -17.37 4.10 -3.80
CA ALA A 400 -17.96 4.54 -5.05
C ALA A 400 -17.08 5.42 -5.95
N LEU A 401 -16.01 6.03 -5.37
CA LEU A 401 -15.09 6.88 -6.13
C LEU A 401 -14.03 6.10 -6.92
N LEU A 402 -13.83 4.82 -6.66
CA LEU A 402 -12.74 4.04 -7.25
C LEU A 402 -13.19 3.39 -8.56
N CYS A 403 -12.41 3.58 -9.61
CA CYS A 403 -12.71 3.10 -10.96
C CYS A 403 -11.50 2.44 -11.60
N PHE A 404 -11.74 1.48 -12.52
CA PHE A 404 -10.72 0.87 -13.38
C PHE A 404 -10.98 1.23 -14.84
N VAL A 405 -9.92 1.39 -15.60
CA VAL A 405 -10.01 1.59 -17.05
C VAL A 405 -8.86 0.91 -17.77
N ARG A 406 -9.19 0.29 -18.92
CA ARG A 406 -8.24 -0.18 -19.91
C ARG A 406 -8.52 0.55 -21.22
N ALA A 407 -7.49 1.12 -21.84
CA ALA A 407 -7.64 1.87 -23.08
C ALA A 407 -6.51 1.56 -24.06
N ALA A 408 -6.81 1.61 -25.37
CA ALA A 408 -5.85 1.40 -26.44
C ALA A 408 -5.42 2.74 -27.05
N VAL A 409 -4.16 2.82 -27.43
CA VAL A 409 -3.60 3.90 -28.23
C VAL A 409 -4.24 3.84 -29.62
N LEU A 410 -4.80 4.97 -30.07
CA LEU A 410 -5.29 5.17 -31.43
C LEU A 410 -4.17 5.52 -32.43
N ASP A 411 -4.46 5.38 -33.73
CA ASP A 411 -3.56 5.77 -34.82
C ASP A 411 -3.19 7.26 -34.82
#